data_879e9816ba9459fafedac30d840ab5f6
#
_entry.id   879e9816ba9459fafedac30d840ab5f6
#
_cell.length_a   1.000
_cell.length_b   1.000
_cell.length_c   1.000
_cell.angle_alpha   90.00
_cell.angle_beta   90.00
_cell.angle_gamma   90.00
#
_symmetry.space_group_name_H-M   'P 1'
#
loop_
_entity.id
_entity.type
_entity.pdbx_description
1 polymer ?
#
loop_
_entity_poly.entity_id
_entity_poly.type
_entity_poly.pdbx_seq_one_letter_code
_entity_poly.pdbx_strand_id
1 'polypeptide(L)'
;MKRFLLMFLLVLSVIISFSQQKKEVDVYLIGGQSNATGQGYMKNIPSDFEIDKSVKFFYSLELGGGGKAMEWGPLCQASETPDKFGVELSMGTTLKQINPDREIALIKHALSGSNLYNQWAPGKNKNDTENFGPEFIKFIHTVENGLKELEAKGYEPKIKAMVWQQGEGDARDIAGMENSRNYGKNFNHFIKRMQEQLNAPKMLFVYGYVIPVPLERFTGREEVREAQKNVDQNSGHKLALKRAFVVETDDLPLRCDEPNSPYPDDNVHFNTFGILELGYRFANKINQELK
;
A
#
# COMPACT_ATOMS: atom_id res chain seq x y z
N MET A 1 73.51 9.47 -42.52
CA MET A 1 72.08 9.14 -42.65
C MET A 1 71.56 8.61 -41.29
N LYS A 2 70.95 9.48 -40.47
CA LYS A 2 70.43 9.11 -39.15
C LYS A 2 68.96 8.75 -39.30
N ARG A 3 68.60 7.50 -38.97
CA ARG A 3 67.20 7.04 -38.93
C ARG A 3 66.63 7.40 -37.55
N PHE A 4 65.64 8.29 -37.54
CA PHE A 4 64.80 8.57 -36.35
C PHE A 4 63.71 7.48 -36.20
N LEU A 5 63.77 6.74 -35.11
CA LEU A 5 62.75 5.77 -34.71
C LEU A 5 61.73 6.50 -33.84
N LEU A 6 60.53 6.76 -34.39
CA LEU A 6 59.44 7.36 -33.67
C LEU A 6 58.71 6.24 -32.92
N MET A 7 58.84 6.22 -31.60
CA MET A 7 58.14 5.30 -30.72
C MET A 7 56.76 5.89 -30.37
N PHE A 8 55.70 5.34 -30.98
CA PHE A 8 54.32 5.69 -30.63
C PHE A 8 53.95 4.97 -29.35
N LEU A 9 53.90 5.70 -28.22
CA LEU A 9 53.31 5.21 -26.96
C LEU A 9 51.77 5.30 -27.06
N LEU A 10 51.13 4.16 -27.31
CA LEU A 10 49.68 4.01 -27.16
C LEU A 10 49.37 3.95 -25.68
N VAL A 11 48.91 5.06 -25.11
CA VAL A 11 48.31 5.09 -23.77
C VAL A 11 46.90 4.51 -23.88
N LEU A 12 46.75 3.23 -23.57
CA LEU A 12 45.44 2.60 -23.39
C LEU A 12 44.85 3.11 -22.08
N SER A 13 44.02 4.14 -22.14
CA SER A 13 43.16 4.56 -21.01
C SER A 13 42.07 3.52 -20.83
N VAL A 14 42.28 2.55 -19.95
CA VAL A 14 41.25 1.65 -19.48
C VAL A 14 40.28 2.49 -18.62
N ILE A 15 39.18 2.93 -19.21
CA ILE A 15 38.08 3.52 -18.48
C ILE A 15 37.42 2.38 -17.69
N ILE A 16 37.87 2.17 -16.46
CA ILE A 16 37.15 1.30 -15.51
C ILE A 16 35.89 2.05 -15.16
N SER A 17 34.81 1.81 -15.89
CA SER A 17 33.47 2.18 -15.44
C SER A 17 33.17 1.39 -14.17
N PHE A 18 33.43 1.97 -13.01
CA PHE A 18 32.82 1.50 -11.77
C PHE A 18 31.31 1.69 -11.93
N SER A 19 30.61 0.66 -12.36
CA SER A 19 29.16 0.59 -12.17
C SER A 19 28.95 0.66 -10.67
N GLN A 20 28.58 1.84 -10.17
CA GLN A 20 28.20 2.00 -8.77
C GLN A 20 27.04 1.03 -8.51
N GLN A 21 27.29 0.02 -7.70
CA GLN A 21 26.27 -0.97 -7.37
C GLN A 21 25.07 -0.22 -6.77
N LYS A 22 23.93 -0.27 -7.46
CA LYS A 22 22.72 0.39 -6.99
C LYS A 22 22.32 -0.19 -5.62
N LYS A 23 21.95 0.68 -4.71
CA LYS A 23 21.50 0.27 -3.38
C LYS A 23 20.06 -0.25 -3.47
N GLU A 24 19.82 -1.51 -3.10
CA GLU A 24 18.46 -2.04 -3.06
C GLU A 24 17.60 -1.26 -2.05
N VAL A 25 16.34 -1.05 -2.41
CA VAL A 25 15.33 -0.50 -1.52
C VAL A 25 14.06 -1.37 -1.59
N ASP A 26 13.60 -1.83 -0.43
CA ASP A 26 12.38 -2.61 -0.32
C ASP A 26 11.17 -1.67 -0.32
N VAL A 27 10.32 -1.81 -1.34
CA VAL A 27 9.16 -0.95 -1.57
C VAL A 27 7.89 -1.67 -1.12
N TYR A 28 7.09 -0.99 -0.31
CA TYR A 28 5.80 -1.45 0.16
C TYR A 28 4.71 -0.47 -0.27
N LEU A 29 3.62 -1.01 -0.81
CA LEU A 29 2.53 -0.23 -1.38
C LEU A 29 1.34 -0.20 -0.42
N ILE A 30 0.64 0.94 -0.34
CA ILE A 30 -0.54 1.13 0.50
C ILE A 30 -1.67 1.61 -0.38
N GLY A 31 -2.77 0.84 -0.43
CA GLY A 31 -3.98 1.17 -1.18
C GLY A 31 -5.26 0.86 -0.43
N GLY A 32 -6.38 1.38 -0.91
CA GLY A 32 -7.70 1.13 -0.34
C GLY A 32 -8.57 2.36 -0.20
N GLN A 33 -9.46 2.34 0.80
CA GLN A 33 -10.37 3.45 1.06
C GLN A 33 -10.13 4.10 2.44
N SER A 34 -11.15 4.61 3.11
CA SER A 34 -11.01 5.49 4.30
C SER A 34 -10.09 4.95 5.41
N ASN A 35 -10.14 3.66 5.74
CA ASN A 35 -9.23 3.07 6.72
C ASN A 35 -7.78 2.95 6.19
N ALA A 36 -7.58 2.97 4.86
CA ALA A 36 -6.27 3.09 4.24
C ALA A 36 -5.83 4.55 4.07
N THR A 37 -6.75 5.49 3.70
CA THR A 37 -6.41 6.92 3.71
C THR A 37 -5.95 7.37 5.09
N GLY A 38 -6.58 6.83 6.13
CA GLY A 38 -6.22 7.07 7.52
C GLY A 38 -7.26 7.89 8.26
N GLN A 39 -7.69 7.35 9.39
CA GLN A 39 -8.69 7.98 10.27
C GLN A 39 -8.19 8.18 11.71
N GLY A 40 -6.96 7.77 12.01
CA GLY A 40 -6.31 8.05 13.29
C GLY A 40 -5.96 9.54 13.41
N TYR A 41 -6.06 10.11 14.61
CA TYR A 41 -5.73 11.52 14.88
C TYR A 41 -4.30 11.67 15.37
N MET A 42 -3.52 12.54 14.72
CA MET A 42 -2.13 12.84 15.11
C MET A 42 -2.00 13.26 16.58
N LYS A 43 -2.97 14.04 17.10
CA LYS A 43 -2.99 14.51 18.50
C LYS A 43 -3.17 13.42 19.54
N ASN A 44 -3.68 12.25 19.15
CA ASN A 44 -3.98 11.12 20.04
C ASN A 44 -2.94 9.99 19.91
N ILE A 45 -1.90 10.18 19.09
CA ILE A 45 -0.77 9.24 19.02
C ILE A 45 -0.11 9.15 20.40
N PRO A 46 0.18 7.92 20.91
CA PRO A 46 0.92 7.75 22.16
C PRO A 46 2.24 8.53 22.16
N SER A 47 2.57 9.17 23.28
CA SER A 47 3.77 10.01 23.38
C SER A 47 5.09 9.24 23.25
N ASP A 48 5.06 7.93 23.45
CA ASP A 48 6.18 6.99 23.28
C ASP A 48 6.25 6.36 21.88
N PHE A 49 5.29 6.66 21.00
CA PHE A 49 5.35 6.22 19.61
C PHE A 49 6.26 7.14 18.80
N GLU A 50 7.39 6.61 18.35
CA GLU A 50 8.34 7.33 17.52
C GLU A 50 8.23 6.91 16.05
N ILE A 51 8.07 7.90 15.16
CA ILE A 51 8.06 7.68 13.71
C ILE A 51 9.50 7.55 13.21
N ASP A 52 9.84 6.43 12.58
CA ASP A 52 11.17 6.26 11.98
C ASP A 52 11.31 7.08 10.69
N LYS A 53 11.99 8.22 10.81
CA LYS A 53 12.22 9.17 9.70
C LYS A 53 13.22 8.68 8.65
N SER A 54 13.91 7.55 8.87
CA SER A 54 14.77 6.94 7.86
C SER A 54 13.98 6.21 6.76
N VAL A 55 12.72 5.86 7.03
CA VAL A 55 11.81 5.29 6.04
C VAL A 55 11.45 6.35 5.01
N LYS A 56 11.60 6.02 3.74
CA LYS A 56 11.23 6.88 2.62
C LYS A 56 9.73 6.78 2.36
N PHE A 57 9.08 7.90 2.11
CA PHE A 57 7.64 7.93 1.87
C PHE A 57 7.27 8.81 0.68
N PHE A 58 6.42 8.25 -0.19
CA PHE A 58 5.86 8.88 -1.38
C PHE A 58 4.34 8.67 -1.40
N TYR A 59 3.56 9.71 -1.62
CA TYR A 59 2.10 9.60 -1.59
C TYR A 59 1.44 10.60 -2.51
N SER A 60 0.18 10.34 -2.88
CA SER A 60 -0.61 11.19 -3.80
C SER A 60 -1.70 12.02 -3.13
N LEU A 61 -1.84 11.97 -1.79
CA LEU A 61 -2.89 12.67 -1.04
C LEU A 61 -2.47 14.13 -0.79
N GLU A 62 -2.94 15.04 -1.63
CA GLU A 62 -2.48 16.43 -1.66
C GLU A 62 -2.85 17.26 -0.43
N LEU A 63 -4.00 16.97 0.21
CA LEU A 63 -4.58 17.83 1.24
C LEU A 63 -4.11 17.53 2.66
N GLY A 64 -3.67 16.31 2.94
CA GLY A 64 -3.48 15.82 4.30
C GLY A 64 -2.11 15.24 4.62
N GLY A 65 -1.07 15.65 3.89
CA GLY A 65 0.28 15.13 4.12
C GLY A 65 1.11 15.99 5.08
N GLY A 66 2.00 15.34 5.84
CA GLY A 66 3.03 16.01 6.61
C GLY A 66 4.27 16.42 5.78
N GLY A 67 4.28 16.06 4.49
CA GLY A 67 5.27 16.40 3.48
C GLY A 67 4.60 16.89 2.20
N LYS A 68 5.28 16.77 1.08
CA LYS A 68 4.75 17.16 -0.23
C LYS A 68 4.32 15.94 -1.02
N ALA A 69 3.08 15.95 -1.52
CA ALA A 69 2.55 14.89 -2.36
C ALA A 69 3.37 14.76 -3.66
N MET A 70 3.48 13.53 -4.15
CA MET A 70 4.25 13.17 -5.34
C MET A 70 5.74 13.53 -5.28
N GLU A 71 6.31 13.61 -4.05
CA GLU A 71 7.75 13.77 -3.80
C GLU A 71 8.21 12.83 -2.68
N TRP A 72 9.42 12.29 -2.81
CA TRP A 72 10.03 11.48 -1.75
C TRP A 72 10.46 12.34 -0.56
N GLY A 73 9.97 11.98 0.61
CA GLY A 73 10.36 12.55 1.89
C GLY A 73 10.56 11.49 2.98
N PRO A 74 10.87 11.91 4.20
CA PRO A 74 10.84 11.03 5.37
C PRO A 74 9.41 10.62 5.69
N LEU A 75 9.23 9.49 6.36
CA LEU A 75 7.92 8.99 6.79
C LEU A 75 7.18 10.06 7.61
N CYS A 76 5.96 10.35 7.21
CA CYS A 76 5.06 11.32 7.83
C CYS A 76 3.61 10.84 7.66
N GLN A 77 2.66 11.54 8.28
CA GLN A 77 1.25 11.29 8.02
C GLN A 77 0.87 11.64 6.57
N ALA A 78 -0.04 10.87 6.00
CA ALA A 78 -0.70 11.18 4.74
C ALA A 78 -2.15 10.67 4.79
N SER A 79 -3.10 11.58 4.88
CA SER A 79 -4.53 11.32 4.90
C SER A 79 -5.28 12.34 4.05
N GLU A 80 -6.60 12.40 4.13
CA GLU A 80 -7.43 13.42 3.47
C GLU A 80 -7.42 14.75 4.23
N THR A 81 -6.98 14.75 5.50
CA THR A 81 -6.83 15.94 6.33
C THR A 81 -5.49 15.92 7.07
N PRO A 82 -4.85 17.09 7.33
CA PRO A 82 -3.50 17.14 7.89
C PRO A 82 -3.40 16.70 9.36
N ASP A 83 -4.52 16.61 10.06
CA ASP A 83 -4.60 16.18 11.46
C ASP A 83 -4.75 14.67 11.63
N LYS A 84 -4.81 13.92 10.50
CA LYS A 84 -5.00 12.47 10.50
C LYS A 84 -3.83 11.72 9.87
N PHE A 85 -3.78 10.43 10.18
CA PHE A 85 -2.81 9.49 9.61
C PHE A 85 -3.44 8.12 9.37
N GLY A 86 -2.80 7.33 8.54
CA GLY A 86 -3.16 5.93 8.25
C GLY A 86 -2.11 4.95 8.72
N VAL A 87 -2.19 3.74 8.18
CA VAL A 87 -1.30 2.61 8.53
C VAL A 87 0.17 2.88 8.23
N GLU A 88 0.50 3.86 7.40
CA GLU A 88 1.88 4.17 6.99
C GLU A 88 2.82 4.38 8.16
N LEU A 89 2.38 5.05 9.24
CA LEU A 89 3.26 5.41 10.33
C LEU A 89 3.78 4.18 11.09
N SER A 90 2.87 3.36 11.58
CA SER A 90 3.24 2.16 12.34
C SER A 90 3.80 1.07 11.43
N MET A 91 3.23 0.87 10.23
CA MET A 91 3.74 -0.12 9.29
C MET A 91 5.19 0.18 8.86
N GLY A 92 5.48 1.41 8.46
CA GLY A 92 6.81 1.80 8.01
C GLY A 92 7.84 1.69 9.12
N THR A 93 7.52 2.23 10.30
CA THR A 93 8.37 2.15 11.49
C THR A 93 8.67 0.70 11.88
N THR A 94 7.64 -0.17 11.93
CA THR A 94 7.81 -1.58 12.27
C THR A 94 8.63 -2.35 11.23
N LEU A 95 8.38 -2.13 9.94
CA LEU A 95 9.18 -2.76 8.88
C LEU A 95 10.67 -2.39 9.00
N LYS A 96 10.97 -1.14 9.36
CA LYS A 96 12.35 -0.70 9.57
C LYS A 96 12.97 -1.29 10.83
N GLN A 97 12.23 -1.35 11.93
CA GLN A 97 12.68 -1.99 13.17
C GLN A 97 12.99 -3.49 12.97
N ILE A 98 12.15 -4.21 12.22
CA ILE A 98 12.37 -5.63 11.90
C ILE A 98 13.56 -5.83 10.96
N ASN A 99 13.81 -4.88 10.05
CA ASN A 99 14.84 -4.96 9.03
C ASN A 99 15.78 -3.73 9.11
N PRO A 100 16.57 -3.57 10.17
CA PRO A 100 17.33 -2.35 10.43
C PRO A 100 18.37 -2.03 9.35
N ASP A 101 18.90 -3.04 8.68
CA ASP A 101 19.92 -2.90 7.64
C ASP A 101 19.35 -2.66 6.23
N ARG A 102 18.03 -2.74 6.07
CA ARG A 102 17.37 -2.53 4.76
C ARG A 102 16.97 -1.07 4.58
N GLU A 103 17.06 -0.59 3.34
CA GLU A 103 16.35 0.63 2.93
C GLU A 103 14.87 0.29 2.75
N ILE A 104 14.01 1.03 3.42
CA ILE A 104 12.54 0.85 3.37
C ILE A 104 11.91 2.08 2.72
N ALA A 105 11.00 1.82 1.79
CA ALA A 105 10.23 2.84 1.10
C ALA A 105 8.74 2.46 1.06
N LEU A 106 7.87 3.42 1.33
CA LEU A 106 6.42 3.27 1.21
C LEU A 106 5.91 4.15 0.07
N ILE A 107 4.95 3.62 -0.71
CA ILE A 107 4.21 4.39 -1.70
C ILE A 107 2.72 4.23 -1.42
N LYS A 108 1.99 5.36 -1.29
CA LYS A 108 0.58 5.36 -0.87
C LYS A 108 -0.31 6.14 -1.82
N HIS A 109 -1.44 5.50 -2.20
CA HIS A 109 -2.62 6.15 -2.71
C HIS A 109 -3.87 5.44 -2.18
N ALA A 110 -4.84 6.20 -1.70
CA ALA A 110 -6.13 5.69 -1.23
C ALA A 110 -7.19 6.79 -1.35
N LEU A 111 -8.47 6.39 -1.46
CA LEU A 111 -9.59 7.33 -1.53
C LEU A 111 -10.76 6.84 -0.67
N SER A 112 -11.20 7.67 0.28
CA SER A 112 -12.37 7.36 1.13
C SER A 112 -13.64 7.14 0.32
N GLY A 113 -14.45 6.16 0.75
CA GLY A 113 -15.72 5.83 0.10
C GLY A 113 -15.61 5.15 -1.25
N SER A 114 -14.41 4.87 -1.74
CA SER A 114 -14.20 4.21 -3.03
C SER A 114 -14.61 2.74 -3.02
N ASN A 115 -14.89 2.19 -4.20
CA ASN A 115 -15.31 0.82 -4.42
C ASN A 115 -14.42 0.12 -5.43
N LEU A 116 -14.37 -1.22 -5.31
CA LEU A 116 -13.54 -2.06 -6.16
C LEU A 116 -14.15 -2.26 -7.54
N TYR A 117 -15.47 -2.36 -7.62
CA TYR A 117 -16.17 -2.72 -8.85
C TYR A 117 -16.08 -1.64 -9.96
N ASN A 118 -15.82 -0.38 -9.59
CA ASN A 118 -15.76 0.74 -10.54
C ASN A 118 -14.48 1.57 -10.36
N GLN A 119 -14.33 2.24 -9.20
CA GLN A 119 -13.24 3.23 -9.03
C GLN A 119 -11.85 2.58 -9.04
N TRP A 120 -11.74 1.35 -8.53
CA TRP A 120 -10.51 0.56 -8.56
C TRP A 120 -10.50 -0.53 -9.63
N ALA A 121 -11.43 -0.51 -10.58
CA ALA A 121 -11.49 -1.51 -11.64
C ALA A 121 -10.18 -1.57 -12.42
N PRO A 122 -9.53 -2.75 -12.54
CA PRO A 122 -8.20 -2.86 -13.16
C PRO A 122 -8.24 -3.18 -14.66
N GLY A 123 -9.43 -3.12 -15.29
CA GLY A 123 -9.63 -3.63 -16.65
C GLY A 123 -9.37 -5.13 -16.79
N LYS A 124 -9.58 -5.70 -17.94
CA LYS A 124 -9.39 -7.15 -18.20
C LYS A 124 -7.91 -7.53 -18.31
N ASN A 125 -7.07 -6.64 -18.83
CA ASN A 125 -5.63 -6.81 -19.05
C ASN A 125 -4.95 -5.43 -19.20
N LYS A 126 -3.64 -5.39 -19.40
CA LYS A 126 -2.84 -4.15 -19.53
C LYS A 126 -3.31 -3.22 -20.67
N ASN A 127 -3.93 -3.74 -21.70
CA ASN A 127 -4.34 -2.98 -22.88
C ASN A 127 -5.79 -2.45 -22.77
N ASP A 128 -6.54 -2.90 -21.78
CA ASP A 128 -7.94 -2.54 -21.55
C ASP A 128 -8.09 -1.24 -20.76
N THR A 129 -7.32 -0.22 -21.16
CA THR A 129 -7.15 1.04 -20.42
C THR A 129 -8.43 1.88 -20.33
N GLU A 130 -9.36 1.71 -21.26
CA GLU A 130 -10.68 2.37 -21.26
C GLU A 130 -11.57 1.90 -20.09
N ASN A 131 -11.31 0.70 -19.55
CA ASN A 131 -12.03 0.11 -18.44
C ASN A 131 -11.24 0.21 -17.11
N PHE A 132 -10.17 0.99 -17.07
CA PHE A 132 -9.49 1.27 -15.82
C PHE A 132 -10.26 2.29 -15.00
N GLY A 133 -10.51 1.96 -13.74
CA GLY A 133 -11.08 2.89 -12.78
C GLY A 133 -10.11 4.04 -12.44
N PRO A 134 -10.63 5.22 -12.11
CA PRO A 134 -9.79 6.40 -11.86
C PRO A 134 -8.78 6.22 -10.72
N GLU A 135 -9.15 5.48 -9.67
CA GLU A 135 -8.24 5.24 -8.54
C GLU A 135 -7.18 4.20 -8.87
N PHE A 136 -7.52 3.22 -9.73
CA PHE A 136 -6.53 2.28 -10.26
C PHE A 136 -5.48 3.04 -11.08
N ILE A 137 -5.92 3.92 -12.00
CA ILE A 137 -5.01 4.76 -12.81
C ILE A 137 -4.10 5.61 -11.91
N LYS A 138 -4.70 6.30 -10.94
CA LYS A 138 -3.97 7.19 -10.03
C LYS A 138 -2.97 6.43 -9.16
N PHE A 139 -3.35 5.25 -8.68
CA PHE A 139 -2.46 4.37 -7.92
C PHE A 139 -1.25 3.93 -8.76
N ILE A 140 -1.50 3.39 -9.97
CA ILE A 140 -0.41 2.94 -10.86
C ILE A 140 0.53 4.09 -11.19
N HIS A 141 -0.01 5.27 -11.56
CA HIS A 141 0.79 6.47 -11.83
C HIS A 141 1.63 6.89 -10.61
N THR A 142 1.06 6.82 -9.41
CA THR A 142 1.78 7.14 -8.16
C THR A 142 2.95 6.18 -7.94
N VAL A 143 2.71 4.88 -8.12
CA VAL A 143 3.75 3.86 -7.96
C VAL A 143 4.85 4.01 -9.01
N GLU A 144 4.50 4.12 -10.29
CA GLU A 144 5.46 4.26 -11.38
C GLU A 144 6.36 5.50 -11.21
N ASN A 145 5.79 6.64 -10.83
CA ASN A 145 6.56 7.85 -10.55
C ASN A 145 7.50 7.68 -9.36
N GLY A 146 7.00 7.12 -8.25
CA GLY A 146 7.83 6.86 -7.08
C GLY A 146 9.01 5.92 -7.39
N LEU A 147 8.77 4.84 -8.12
CA LEU A 147 9.82 3.90 -8.53
C LEU A 147 10.86 4.58 -9.44
N LYS A 148 10.40 5.30 -10.46
CA LYS A 148 11.25 6.03 -11.40
C LYS A 148 12.16 7.04 -10.69
N GLU A 149 11.63 7.77 -9.71
CA GLU A 149 12.45 8.71 -8.94
C GLU A 149 13.48 8.01 -8.04
N LEU A 150 13.15 6.85 -7.44
CA LEU A 150 14.13 6.04 -6.69
C LEU A 150 15.26 5.58 -7.60
N GLU A 151 14.93 5.10 -8.81
CA GLU A 151 15.92 4.69 -9.79
C GLU A 151 16.83 5.85 -10.23
N ALA A 152 16.26 7.04 -10.44
CA ALA A 152 17.00 8.26 -10.76
C ALA A 152 17.96 8.70 -9.63
N LYS A 153 17.61 8.37 -8.37
CA LYS A 153 18.44 8.61 -7.18
C LYS A 153 19.48 7.49 -6.93
N GLY A 154 19.62 6.53 -7.85
CA GLY A 154 20.62 5.45 -7.76
C GLY A 154 20.18 4.23 -6.94
N TYR A 155 18.91 4.12 -6.59
CA TYR A 155 18.36 2.92 -5.93
C TYR A 155 17.94 1.85 -6.95
N GLU A 156 17.83 0.61 -6.48
CA GLU A 156 17.18 -0.51 -7.15
C GLU A 156 15.92 -0.89 -6.38
N PRO A 157 14.75 -0.35 -6.74
CA PRO A 157 13.52 -0.62 -6.00
C PRO A 157 13.02 -2.06 -6.22
N LYS A 158 12.63 -2.73 -5.13
CA LYS A 158 12.06 -4.08 -5.12
C LYS A 158 10.70 -4.05 -4.46
N ILE A 159 9.62 -4.15 -5.24
CA ILE A 159 8.26 -4.23 -4.68
C ILE A 159 8.12 -5.55 -3.93
N LYS A 160 7.95 -5.48 -2.61
CA LYS A 160 7.85 -6.63 -1.70
C LYS A 160 6.41 -7.00 -1.39
N ALA A 161 5.58 -6.00 -1.05
CA ALA A 161 4.20 -6.23 -0.70
C ALA A 161 3.31 -5.02 -1.03
N MET A 162 2.02 -5.28 -1.17
CA MET A 162 0.96 -4.29 -1.15
C MET A 162 0.03 -4.59 0.04
N VAL A 163 -0.31 -3.57 0.83
CA VAL A 163 -1.38 -3.66 1.82
C VAL A 163 -2.63 -3.00 1.30
N TRP A 164 -3.79 -3.58 1.68
CA TRP A 164 -5.09 -3.17 1.17
C TRP A 164 -6.15 -3.14 2.26
N GLN A 165 -6.80 -1.99 2.43
CA GLN A 165 -7.92 -1.86 3.36
C GLN A 165 -9.10 -1.21 2.64
N GLN A 166 -10.00 -2.04 2.10
CA GLN A 166 -11.16 -1.62 1.30
C GLN A 166 -12.17 -2.77 1.21
N GLY A 167 -13.44 -2.42 1.03
CA GLY A 167 -14.56 -3.35 0.85
C GLY A 167 -15.89 -2.74 1.30
N GLU A 168 -15.86 -1.69 2.12
CA GLU A 168 -17.03 -1.02 2.65
C GLU A 168 -17.85 -0.37 1.53
N GLY A 169 -17.19 0.18 0.49
CA GLY A 169 -17.86 0.75 -0.68
C GLY A 169 -18.64 -0.29 -1.48
N ASP A 170 -18.12 -1.51 -1.53
CA ASP A 170 -18.76 -2.66 -2.22
C ASP A 170 -19.80 -3.37 -1.34
N ALA A 171 -19.68 -3.25 -0.02
CA ALA A 171 -20.66 -3.78 0.94
C ALA A 171 -21.96 -2.96 1.01
N ARG A 172 -21.92 -1.71 0.53
CA ARG A 172 -23.14 -0.90 0.37
C ARG A 172 -23.93 -1.44 -0.81
N ASP A 173 -25.15 -1.82 -0.57
CA ASP A 173 -26.07 -2.23 -1.63
C ASP A 173 -26.67 -1.00 -2.33
N ILE A 174 -26.03 -0.60 -3.42
CA ILE A 174 -26.54 0.47 -4.30
C ILE A 174 -27.25 -0.12 -5.52
N ALA A 175 -27.01 -1.40 -5.82
CA ALA A 175 -27.50 -2.09 -7.02
C ALA A 175 -27.93 -3.54 -6.74
N GLY A 176 -28.72 -3.77 -5.71
CA GLY A 176 -29.32 -5.09 -5.46
C GLY A 176 -28.33 -6.17 -5.04
N MET A 177 -27.34 -5.89 -4.22
CA MET A 177 -26.31 -6.81 -3.73
C MET A 177 -25.36 -7.35 -4.81
N GLU A 178 -25.39 -6.82 -6.02
CA GLU A 178 -24.54 -7.35 -7.10
C GLU A 178 -23.06 -7.10 -6.86
N ASN A 179 -22.72 -5.91 -6.36
CA ASN A 179 -21.32 -5.52 -6.11
C ASN A 179 -20.69 -6.38 -5.01
N SER A 180 -21.39 -6.55 -3.89
CA SER A 180 -20.91 -7.38 -2.79
C SER A 180 -20.80 -8.87 -3.17
N ARG A 181 -21.78 -9.41 -3.90
CA ARG A 181 -21.73 -10.80 -4.41
C ARG A 181 -20.59 -11.04 -5.40
N ASN A 182 -20.23 -10.04 -6.19
CA ASN A 182 -19.13 -10.13 -7.14
C ASN A 182 -17.77 -9.76 -6.53
N TYR A 183 -17.73 -9.23 -5.30
CA TYR A 183 -16.51 -8.74 -4.69
C TYR A 183 -15.36 -9.75 -4.72
N GLY A 184 -15.61 -11.02 -4.41
CA GLY A 184 -14.57 -12.06 -4.41
C GLY A 184 -13.92 -12.28 -5.78
N LYS A 185 -14.72 -12.26 -6.86
CA LYS A 185 -14.19 -12.36 -8.23
C LYS A 185 -13.39 -11.10 -8.60
N ASN A 186 -13.94 -9.92 -8.29
CA ASN A 186 -13.31 -8.65 -8.57
C ASN A 186 -12.01 -8.53 -7.80
N PHE A 187 -11.97 -8.93 -6.52
CA PHE A 187 -10.79 -8.84 -5.67
C PHE A 187 -9.69 -9.83 -6.09
N ASN A 188 -10.05 -11.08 -6.41
CA ASN A 188 -9.11 -12.04 -6.98
C ASN A 188 -8.49 -11.50 -8.28
N HIS A 189 -9.32 -10.94 -9.16
CA HIS A 189 -8.87 -10.34 -10.42
C HIS A 189 -7.97 -9.13 -10.17
N PHE A 190 -8.37 -8.22 -9.29
CA PHE A 190 -7.62 -7.02 -8.92
C PHE A 190 -6.21 -7.35 -8.45
N ILE A 191 -6.04 -8.31 -7.54
CA ILE A 191 -4.72 -8.75 -7.04
C ILE A 191 -3.83 -9.21 -8.20
N LYS A 192 -4.36 -10.07 -9.08
CA LYS A 192 -3.62 -10.56 -10.26
C LYS A 192 -3.20 -9.43 -11.18
N ARG A 193 -4.13 -8.50 -11.43
CA ARG A 193 -3.89 -7.34 -12.27
C ARG A 193 -2.86 -6.39 -11.68
N MET A 194 -2.88 -6.17 -10.36
CA MET A 194 -1.83 -5.40 -9.69
C MET A 194 -0.45 -6.01 -9.86
N GLN A 195 -0.32 -7.31 -9.62
CA GLN A 195 0.95 -8.03 -9.82
C GLN A 195 1.44 -7.96 -11.28
N GLU A 196 0.51 -8.08 -12.23
CA GLU A 196 0.81 -7.98 -13.65
C GLU A 196 1.19 -6.55 -14.07
N GLN A 197 0.39 -5.55 -13.68
CA GLN A 197 0.57 -4.15 -14.06
C GLN A 197 1.90 -3.61 -13.55
N LEU A 198 2.25 -3.93 -12.31
CA LEU A 198 3.49 -3.51 -11.66
C LEU A 198 4.69 -4.42 -11.98
N ASN A 199 4.50 -5.42 -12.84
CA ASN A 199 5.53 -6.40 -13.17
C ASN A 199 6.16 -7.07 -11.94
N ALA A 200 5.35 -7.31 -10.89
CA ALA A 200 5.75 -7.79 -9.58
C ALA A 200 5.05 -9.12 -9.20
N PRO A 201 5.29 -10.23 -9.93
CA PRO A 201 4.55 -11.50 -9.74
C PRO A 201 4.80 -12.15 -8.38
N LYS A 202 5.84 -11.72 -7.66
CA LYS A 202 6.19 -12.21 -6.31
C LYS A 202 5.72 -11.25 -5.19
N MET A 203 5.07 -10.16 -5.52
CA MET A 203 4.55 -9.21 -4.53
C MET A 203 3.54 -9.92 -3.61
N LEU A 204 3.73 -9.78 -2.29
CA LEU A 204 2.72 -10.16 -1.32
C LEU A 204 1.53 -9.21 -1.40
N PHE A 205 0.33 -9.73 -1.13
CA PHE A 205 -0.87 -8.93 -1.00
C PHE A 205 -1.50 -9.20 0.37
N VAL A 206 -1.44 -8.23 1.27
CA VAL A 206 -1.93 -8.36 2.64
C VAL A 206 -3.10 -7.40 2.84
N TYR A 207 -4.22 -7.88 3.37
CA TYR A 207 -5.43 -7.08 3.50
C TYR A 207 -6.15 -7.37 4.81
N GLY A 208 -6.90 -6.38 5.31
CA GLY A 208 -7.69 -6.53 6.51
C GLY A 208 -9.16 -6.83 6.21
N TYR A 209 -9.84 -7.55 7.12
CA TYR A 209 -11.29 -7.60 7.07
C TYR A 209 -11.88 -6.20 7.22
N VAL A 210 -13.04 -5.97 6.59
CA VAL A 210 -13.75 -4.70 6.68
C VAL A 210 -15.00 -4.83 7.54
N ILE A 211 -15.49 -3.70 8.06
CA ILE A 211 -16.75 -3.58 8.81
C ILE A 211 -16.80 -4.60 9.97
N PRO A 212 -16.01 -4.36 11.06
CA PRO A 212 -15.92 -5.29 12.19
C PRO A 212 -17.27 -5.62 12.83
N VAL A 213 -18.16 -4.63 12.91
CA VAL A 213 -19.51 -4.78 13.47
C VAL A 213 -20.57 -4.69 12.37
N PRO A 214 -21.66 -5.49 12.44
CA PRO A 214 -22.76 -5.38 11.51
C PRO A 214 -23.46 -4.01 11.61
N LEU A 215 -23.73 -3.39 10.45
CA LEU A 215 -24.41 -2.11 10.34
C LEU A 215 -25.41 -2.16 9.17
N GLU A 216 -26.63 -1.65 9.38
CA GLU A 216 -27.72 -1.71 8.40
C GLU A 216 -27.35 -1.15 7.02
N ARG A 217 -26.52 -0.10 6.97
CA ARG A 217 -26.07 0.52 5.71
C ARG A 217 -25.12 -0.33 4.88
N PHE A 218 -24.63 -1.45 5.42
CA PHE A 218 -23.71 -2.38 4.76
C PHE A 218 -24.34 -3.76 4.63
N THR A 219 -25.43 -3.83 3.88
CA THR A 219 -26.21 -5.06 3.67
C THR A 219 -25.39 -6.17 3.04
N GLY A 220 -24.36 -5.84 2.27
CA GLY A 220 -23.41 -6.78 1.64
C GLY A 220 -22.18 -7.11 2.47
N ARG A 221 -22.18 -6.82 3.78
CA ARG A 221 -21.04 -7.06 4.68
C ARG A 221 -20.56 -8.51 4.65
N GLU A 222 -21.50 -9.44 4.80
CA GLU A 222 -21.15 -10.86 4.91
C GLU A 222 -20.55 -11.38 3.61
N GLU A 223 -21.09 -10.98 2.44
CA GLU A 223 -20.57 -11.35 1.13
C GLU A 223 -19.15 -10.84 0.92
N VAL A 224 -18.87 -9.58 1.31
CA VAL A 224 -17.53 -8.99 1.18
C VAL A 224 -16.54 -9.68 2.13
N ARG A 225 -16.90 -9.91 3.38
CA ARG A 225 -16.01 -10.57 4.36
C ARG A 225 -15.75 -12.03 3.99
N GLU A 226 -16.78 -12.76 3.59
CA GLU A 226 -16.61 -14.13 3.09
C GLU A 226 -15.71 -14.16 1.84
N ALA A 227 -15.85 -13.20 0.96
CA ALA A 227 -14.97 -13.05 -0.20
C ALA A 227 -13.52 -12.78 0.20
N GLN A 228 -13.29 -11.90 1.19
CA GLN A 228 -11.95 -11.65 1.74
C GLN A 228 -11.35 -12.93 2.33
N LYS A 229 -12.12 -13.67 3.13
CA LYS A 229 -11.71 -14.99 3.63
C LYS A 229 -11.37 -15.97 2.51
N ASN A 230 -12.19 -16.03 1.47
CA ASN A 230 -12.04 -16.99 0.37
C ASN A 230 -10.83 -16.70 -0.54
N VAL A 231 -10.35 -15.46 -0.61
CA VAL A 231 -9.16 -15.08 -1.40
C VAL A 231 -7.86 -15.36 -0.64
N ASP A 232 -7.91 -15.51 0.70
CA ASP A 232 -6.74 -15.89 1.50
C ASP A 232 -6.10 -17.18 0.98
N GLN A 233 -4.77 -17.19 0.91
CA GLN A 233 -3.98 -18.33 0.43
C GLN A 233 -4.36 -19.65 1.13
N ASN A 234 -4.67 -19.58 2.41
CA ASN A 234 -4.90 -20.75 3.26
C ASN A 234 -6.38 -21.16 3.35
N SER A 235 -7.28 -20.47 2.65
CA SER A 235 -8.72 -20.73 2.71
C SER A 235 -9.14 -22.07 2.12
N GLY A 236 -8.34 -22.64 1.23
CA GLY A 236 -8.72 -23.82 0.46
C GLY A 236 -9.82 -23.60 -0.58
N HIS A 237 -10.30 -22.36 -0.72
CA HIS A 237 -11.35 -22.02 -1.67
C HIS A 237 -10.81 -21.83 -3.09
N LYS A 238 -11.65 -22.01 -4.12
CA LYS A 238 -11.27 -21.82 -5.54
C LYS A 238 -10.79 -20.40 -5.89
N LEU A 239 -11.12 -19.39 -5.07
CA LEU A 239 -10.65 -18.01 -5.22
C LEU A 239 -9.33 -17.75 -4.47
N ALA A 240 -8.82 -18.72 -3.71
CA ALA A 240 -7.56 -18.57 -3.00
C ALA A 240 -6.41 -18.18 -3.95
N LEU A 241 -5.60 -17.23 -3.53
CA LEU A 241 -4.46 -16.79 -4.30
C LEU A 241 -3.17 -16.99 -3.49
N LYS A 242 -2.17 -17.54 -4.16
CA LYS A 242 -0.82 -17.59 -3.59
C LYS A 242 -0.36 -16.17 -3.26
N ARG A 243 0.25 -16.02 -2.08
CA ARG A 243 0.81 -14.75 -1.59
C ARG A 243 -0.24 -13.67 -1.28
N ALA A 244 -1.52 -14.06 -1.10
CA ALA A 244 -2.58 -13.20 -0.61
C ALA A 244 -3.00 -13.64 0.79
N PHE A 245 -2.99 -12.71 1.76
CA PHE A 245 -3.20 -13.02 3.17
C PHE A 245 -4.11 -12.01 3.83
N VAL A 246 -5.10 -12.48 4.57
CA VAL A 246 -5.97 -11.64 5.37
C VAL A 246 -5.40 -11.46 6.78
N VAL A 247 -5.63 -10.30 7.37
CA VAL A 247 -5.39 -10.06 8.82
C VAL A 247 -6.71 -9.78 9.52
N GLU A 248 -6.80 -10.24 10.77
CA GLU A 248 -7.96 -9.97 11.62
C GLU A 248 -8.02 -8.49 12.00
N THR A 249 -9.25 -7.99 12.13
CA THR A 249 -9.51 -6.57 12.44
C THR A 249 -10.68 -6.38 13.41
N ASP A 250 -11.38 -7.45 13.80
CA ASP A 250 -12.62 -7.34 14.58
C ASP A 250 -12.40 -6.87 16.03
N ASP A 251 -11.19 -7.03 16.53
CA ASP A 251 -10.76 -6.58 17.85
C ASP A 251 -10.11 -5.19 17.85
N LEU A 252 -10.01 -4.54 16.68
CA LEU A 252 -9.44 -3.20 16.59
C LEU A 252 -10.41 -2.16 17.11
N PRO A 253 -9.97 -1.22 17.96
CA PRO A 253 -10.84 -0.18 18.48
C PRO A 253 -11.33 0.77 17.39
N LEU A 254 -12.58 1.17 17.49
CA LEU A 254 -13.29 1.94 16.49
C LEU A 254 -13.30 3.45 16.82
N ARG A 255 -13.66 4.26 15.84
CA ARG A 255 -13.65 5.71 15.95
C ARG A 255 -14.69 6.27 16.93
N CYS A 256 -15.77 5.53 17.17
CA CYS A 256 -16.70 5.85 18.25
C CYS A 256 -16.02 5.89 19.64
N ASP A 257 -14.96 5.08 19.84
CA ASP A 257 -14.17 4.99 21.07
C ASP A 257 -12.96 5.95 21.08
N GLU A 258 -12.80 6.78 20.05
CA GLU A 258 -11.70 7.75 19.99
C GLU A 258 -11.86 8.81 21.08
N PRO A 259 -10.83 9.13 21.87
CA PRO A 259 -10.91 10.22 22.85
C PRO A 259 -11.32 11.54 22.20
N ASN A 260 -12.38 12.15 22.72
CA ASN A 260 -12.97 13.38 22.16
C ASN A 260 -13.38 13.27 20.68
N SER A 261 -13.86 12.11 20.27
CA SER A 261 -14.35 11.88 18.90
C SER A 261 -15.53 12.82 18.59
N PRO A 262 -15.46 13.55 17.45
CA PRO A 262 -16.66 14.23 16.95
C PRO A 262 -17.65 13.27 16.27
N TYR A 263 -17.38 11.97 16.27
CA TYR A 263 -18.15 10.94 15.59
C TYR A 263 -18.47 9.78 16.54
N PRO A 264 -19.32 9.98 17.58
CA PRO A 264 -19.61 8.97 18.61
C PRO A 264 -20.30 7.71 18.07
N ASP A 265 -20.91 7.79 16.89
CA ASP A 265 -21.63 6.67 16.25
C ASP A 265 -20.83 6.03 15.11
N ASP A 266 -19.55 6.37 14.95
CA ASP A 266 -18.72 5.82 13.87
C ASP A 266 -18.13 4.45 14.23
N ASN A 267 -18.87 3.43 13.91
CA ASN A 267 -18.50 2.02 14.09
C ASN A 267 -17.91 1.38 12.81
N VAL A 268 -17.40 2.17 11.86
CA VAL A 268 -16.81 1.68 10.60
C VAL A 268 -15.32 1.94 10.55
N HIS A 269 -14.91 3.13 11.01
CA HIS A 269 -13.52 3.53 10.96
C HIS A 269 -12.79 3.11 12.24
N PHE A 270 -11.56 2.68 12.07
CA PHE A 270 -10.68 2.44 13.21
C PHE A 270 -10.24 3.77 13.81
N ASN A 271 -10.09 3.81 15.13
CA ASN A 271 -9.56 4.95 15.85
C ASN A 271 -8.01 5.04 15.74
N THR A 272 -7.40 5.98 16.43
CA THR A 272 -5.94 6.17 16.45
C THR A 272 -5.19 4.88 16.79
N PHE A 273 -5.59 4.17 17.84
CA PHE A 273 -4.95 2.91 18.25
C PHE A 273 -5.24 1.78 17.26
N GLY A 274 -6.46 1.71 16.74
CA GLY A 274 -6.84 0.72 15.73
C GLY A 274 -6.05 0.87 14.42
N ILE A 275 -5.80 2.11 13.97
CA ILE A 275 -4.97 2.37 12.79
C ILE A 275 -3.50 2.01 13.05
N LEU A 276 -2.95 2.35 14.22
CA LEU A 276 -1.57 1.95 14.57
C LEU A 276 -1.44 0.43 14.62
N GLU A 277 -2.38 -0.24 15.28
CA GLU A 277 -2.38 -1.70 15.41
C GLU A 277 -2.54 -2.39 14.04
N LEU A 278 -3.40 -1.86 13.16
CA LEU A 278 -3.54 -2.38 11.80
C LEU A 278 -2.21 -2.31 11.02
N GLY A 279 -1.49 -1.20 11.14
CA GLY A 279 -0.17 -1.06 10.52
C GLY A 279 0.86 -2.05 11.08
N TYR A 280 0.85 -2.31 12.39
CA TYR A 280 1.68 -3.36 13.03
C TYR A 280 1.32 -4.75 12.48
N ARG A 281 0.04 -5.07 12.36
CA ARG A 281 -0.42 -6.37 11.82
C ARG A 281 0.01 -6.56 10.38
N PHE A 282 -0.11 -5.52 9.55
CA PHE A 282 0.38 -5.58 8.18
C PHE A 282 1.89 -5.82 8.11
N ALA A 283 2.69 -5.06 8.86
CA ALA A 283 4.14 -5.23 8.88
C ALA A 283 4.57 -6.64 9.35
N ASN A 284 3.96 -7.12 10.43
CA ASN A 284 4.26 -8.44 10.97
C ASN A 284 3.86 -9.56 10.02
N LYS A 285 2.66 -9.48 9.39
CA LYS A 285 2.22 -10.45 8.39
C LYS A 285 3.17 -10.47 7.20
N ILE A 286 3.55 -9.31 6.66
CA ILE A 286 4.52 -9.21 5.57
C ILE A 286 5.85 -9.89 5.97
N ASN A 287 6.39 -9.57 7.14
CA ASN A 287 7.65 -10.16 7.60
C ASN A 287 7.56 -11.67 7.77
N GLN A 288 6.44 -12.18 8.27
CA GLN A 288 6.18 -13.62 8.41
C GLN A 288 6.23 -14.34 7.07
N GLU A 289 5.60 -13.76 6.03
CA GLU A 289 5.39 -14.40 4.72
C GLU A 289 6.52 -14.13 3.70
N LEU A 290 7.46 -13.24 4.02
CA LEU A 290 8.68 -13.01 3.22
C LEU A 290 9.86 -13.91 3.63
N LYS A 291 9.79 -14.56 4.78
CA LYS A 291 10.79 -15.54 5.24
C LYS A 291 10.66 -16.83 4.45
#